data_767691498ffe1374f1a18c258831645d
#
_entry.id   767691498ffe1374f1a18c258831645d
#
_cell.length_a   1.000
_cell.length_b   1.000
_cell.length_c   1.000
_cell.angle_alpha   90.00
_cell.angle_beta   90.00
_cell.angle_gamma   90.00
#
_symmetry.space_group_name_H-M   'P 1'
#
loop_
_entity.id
_entity.type
_entity.pdbx_description
1 polymer ?
#
loop_
_entity_poly.entity_id
_entity_poly.type
_entity_poly.pdbx_seq_one_letter_code
_entity_poly.pdbx_strand_id
1 'polypeptide(L)'
;RMEKTMQGGFEIYQTVYEKSVSMDAAETLDVSPVLTDTLIVRGSRRIGYLVYNEFLSEPAGASDGRYDEQLKAVFADFKRQHINELVLDLRYNGGGYVNTCRLLCSMIAPQSALGQVFCIERFNDDLHALYGETVLRFLPEGEVGGCNLNLARLYVLTGPWTASSSELVINNLRPYMPVKVVGTTTEGKNVGS
;
A
#
# COMPACT_ATOMS: atom_id res chain seq x y z
N ARG A 1 23.89 8.30 30.79
CA ARG A 1 24.95 9.18 31.29
C ARG A 1 26.30 8.65 30.80
N MET A 2 27.22 9.52 30.41
CA MET A 2 28.58 9.15 30.05
C MET A 2 29.46 9.32 31.28
N GLU A 3 30.20 8.29 31.62
CA GLU A 3 31.20 8.34 32.68
C GLU A 3 32.59 8.24 32.08
N LYS A 4 33.52 9.07 32.61
CA LYS A 4 34.90 9.13 32.21
C LYS A 4 35.70 8.18 33.10
N THR A 5 36.44 7.27 32.47
CA THR A 5 37.39 6.38 33.16
C THR A 5 38.79 6.50 32.55
N MET A 6 39.83 6.12 33.30
CA MET A 6 41.22 6.07 32.81
C MET A 6 41.63 4.62 32.61
N GLN A 7 42.04 4.26 31.40
CA GLN A 7 42.54 2.93 31.10
C GLN A 7 43.86 3.03 30.28
N GLY A 8 44.96 2.50 30.81
CA GLY A 8 46.22 2.52 30.10
C GLY A 8 46.79 3.91 29.81
N GLY A 9 46.47 4.92 30.64
CA GLY A 9 46.89 6.30 30.44
C GLY A 9 46.00 7.11 29.48
N PHE A 10 44.97 6.54 28.94
CA PHE A 10 44.00 7.21 28.04
C PHE A 10 42.65 7.47 28.74
N GLU A 11 42.03 8.60 28.39
CA GLU A 11 40.66 8.90 28.82
C GLU A 11 39.68 8.10 27.97
N ILE A 12 38.87 7.25 28.60
CA ILE A 12 37.78 6.50 27.95
C ILE A 12 36.45 6.99 28.49
N TYR A 13 35.53 7.28 27.60
CA TYR A 13 34.15 7.63 27.93
C TYR A 13 33.25 6.41 27.71
N GLN A 14 32.63 5.95 28.80
CA GLN A 14 31.71 4.82 28.77
C GLN A 14 30.30 5.27 29.08
N THR A 15 29.32 4.79 28.31
CA THR A 15 27.91 5.03 28.63
C THR A 15 27.49 4.15 29.79
N VAL A 16 27.07 4.76 30.88
CA VAL A 16 26.54 4.07 32.05
C VAL A 16 25.04 4.17 32.07
N TYR A 17 24.35 3.06 32.11
CA TYR A 17 22.88 2.99 32.22
C TYR A 17 22.52 2.92 33.72
N GLU A 18 21.74 3.90 34.18
CA GLU A 18 21.32 3.98 35.57
C GLU A 18 20.10 3.06 35.86
N LYS A 19 19.43 2.62 34.81
CA LYS A 19 18.29 1.69 34.90
C LYS A 19 18.33 0.68 33.76
N SER A 20 18.04 -0.56 34.08
CA SER A 20 17.77 -1.60 33.11
C SER A 20 16.27 -1.94 33.13
N VAL A 21 15.70 -2.15 31.94
CA VAL A 21 14.33 -2.67 31.80
C VAL A 21 14.47 -4.07 31.21
N SER A 22 13.88 -5.05 31.90
CA SER A 22 13.75 -6.39 31.34
C SER A 22 12.58 -6.34 30.34
N MET A 23 12.84 -6.77 29.12
CA MET A 23 11.81 -6.93 28.10
C MET A 23 11.53 -8.42 27.93
N ASP A 24 10.29 -8.75 27.66
CA ASP A 24 9.90 -10.09 27.26
C ASP A 24 10.55 -10.46 25.92
N ALA A 25 10.55 -11.76 25.59
CA ALA A 25 11.06 -12.22 24.29
C ALA A 25 10.31 -11.52 23.15
N ALA A 26 11.05 -11.23 22.07
CA ALA A 26 10.46 -10.64 20.89
C ALA A 26 9.38 -11.58 20.32
N GLU A 27 8.19 -11.04 20.11
CA GLU A 27 7.08 -11.76 19.46
C GLU A 27 6.93 -11.27 18.02
N THR A 28 6.61 -12.20 17.11
CA THR A 28 6.26 -11.84 15.74
C THR A 28 4.78 -11.48 15.71
N LEU A 29 4.49 -10.22 15.37
CA LEU A 29 3.11 -9.76 15.15
C LEU A 29 2.77 -9.88 13.66
N ASP A 30 1.73 -10.65 13.36
CA ASP A 30 1.13 -10.70 12.02
C ASP A 30 0.06 -9.60 11.93
N VAL A 31 0.43 -8.45 11.36
CA VAL A 31 -0.47 -7.30 11.22
C VAL A 31 -1.01 -7.25 9.80
N SER A 32 -2.32 -7.46 9.67
CA SER A 32 -3.00 -7.34 8.37
C SER A 32 -2.85 -5.93 7.78
N PRO A 33 -2.55 -5.82 6.47
CA PRO A 33 -2.58 -4.54 5.76
C PRO A 33 -3.96 -3.87 5.73
N VAL A 34 -5.03 -4.64 5.79
CA VAL A 34 -6.40 -4.14 5.93
C VAL A 34 -6.68 -3.86 7.41
N LEU A 35 -6.65 -2.60 7.81
CA LEU A 35 -6.92 -2.22 9.20
C LEU A 35 -8.41 -2.07 9.49
N THR A 36 -9.17 -1.59 8.52
CA THR A 36 -10.61 -1.38 8.66
C THR A 36 -11.24 -1.32 7.28
N ASP A 37 -12.37 -1.98 7.13
CA ASP A 37 -13.28 -1.83 6.02
C ASP A 37 -14.71 -1.65 6.55
N THR A 38 -15.46 -0.76 5.96
CA THR A 38 -16.83 -0.51 6.41
C THR A 38 -17.70 0.13 5.32
N LEU A 39 -19.02 -0.08 5.42
CA LEU A 39 -20.01 0.58 4.59
C LEU A 39 -20.60 1.79 5.31
N ILE A 40 -20.56 2.94 4.66
CA ILE A 40 -21.23 4.16 5.12
C ILE A 40 -22.38 4.48 4.14
N VAL A 41 -23.60 4.54 4.67
CA VAL A 41 -24.79 4.88 3.88
C VAL A 41 -25.24 6.31 4.16
N ARG A 42 -25.38 7.11 3.09
CA ARG A 42 -25.86 8.50 3.15
C ARG A 42 -26.82 8.76 1.98
N GLY A 43 -28.10 8.64 2.22
CA GLY A 43 -29.12 8.71 1.17
C GLY A 43 -28.90 7.59 0.14
N SER A 44 -28.75 7.95 -1.13
CA SER A 44 -28.45 7.01 -2.21
C SER A 44 -26.97 6.62 -2.32
N ARG A 45 -26.09 7.23 -1.54
CA ARG A 45 -24.66 6.92 -1.55
C ARG A 45 -24.39 5.73 -0.63
N ARG A 46 -23.73 4.73 -1.19
CA ARG A 46 -23.20 3.55 -0.49
C ARG A 46 -21.69 3.61 -0.63
N ILE A 47 -21.04 4.10 0.41
CA ILE A 47 -19.61 4.44 0.41
C ILE A 47 -18.86 3.33 1.10
N GLY A 48 -17.98 2.63 0.39
CA GLY A 48 -16.95 1.80 0.99
C GLY A 48 -15.88 2.72 1.60
N TYR A 49 -15.48 2.45 2.83
CA TYR A 49 -14.33 3.08 3.46
C TYR A 49 -13.33 1.98 3.79
N LEU A 50 -12.11 2.11 3.26
CA LEU A 50 -11.03 1.14 3.44
C LEU A 50 -9.79 1.86 3.97
N VAL A 51 -9.31 1.45 5.14
CA VAL A 51 -7.99 1.84 5.67
C VAL A 51 -7.00 0.74 5.30
N TYR A 52 -6.07 1.08 4.42
CA TYR A 52 -5.09 0.15 3.89
C TYR A 52 -3.68 0.65 4.18
N ASN A 53 -2.93 -0.12 4.98
CA ASN A 53 -1.73 0.39 5.64
C ASN A 53 -0.42 0.06 4.92
N GLU A 54 -0.39 -1.02 4.12
CA GLU A 54 0.81 -1.43 3.39
C GLU A 54 0.45 -2.33 2.19
N PHE A 55 1.23 -2.27 1.11
CA PHE A 55 1.05 -3.14 -0.06
C PHE A 55 1.87 -4.42 0.10
N LEU A 56 1.37 -5.34 0.91
CA LEU A 56 1.94 -6.68 1.10
C LEU A 56 0.97 -7.73 0.57
N SER A 57 1.50 -8.76 -0.10
CA SER A 57 0.73 -9.93 -0.55
C SER A 57 0.57 -10.96 0.55
N GLU A 58 1.53 -11.01 1.49
CA GLU A 58 1.63 -12.01 2.55
C GLU A 58 2.52 -11.52 3.70
N PRO A 59 2.47 -12.16 4.89
CA PRO A 59 3.40 -11.89 5.98
C PRO A 59 4.85 -12.23 5.62
N ALA A 60 5.80 -11.62 6.32
CA ALA A 60 7.21 -11.92 6.16
C ALA A 60 7.50 -13.42 6.37
N GLY A 61 8.16 -14.04 5.39
CA GLY A 61 8.50 -15.46 5.42
C GLY A 61 7.39 -16.42 4.97
N ALA A 62 6.21 -15.92 4.61
CA ALA A 62 5.17 -16.69 3.93
C ALA A 62 5.29 -16.52 2.40
N SER A 63 4.58 -17.37 1.66
CA SER A 63 4.44 -17.28 0.20
C SER A 63 3.06 -17.80 -0.24
N ASP A 64 2.02 -17.37 0.49
CA ASP A 64 0.66 -17.89 0.35
C ASP A 64 -0.34 -16.84 -0.18
N GLY A 65 0.09 -15.60 -0.35
CA GLY A 65 -0.72 -14.52 -0.89
C GLY A 65 -1.95 -14.16 -0.03
N ARG A 66 -1.95 -14.53 1.26
CA ARG A 66 -3.16 -14.41 2.11
C ARG A 66 -3.68 -12.99 2.25
N TYR A 67 -2.82 -11.98 2.15
CA TYR A 67 -3.26 -10.58 2.24
C TYR A 67 -3.92 -10.10 0.95
N ASP A 68 -3.45 -10.55 -0.22
CA ASP A 68 -4.13 -10.30 -1.48
C ASP A 68 -5.51 -10.96 -1.52
N GLU A 69 -5.64 -12.18 -0.98
CA GLU A 69 -6.93 -12.86 -0.85
C GLU A 69 -7.86 -12.16 0.16
N GLN A 70 -7.33 -11.66 1.27
CA GLN A 70 -8.09 -10.83 2.21
C GLN A 70 -8.59 -9.55 1.53
N LEU A 71 -7.74 -8.88 0.77
CA LEU A 71 -8.12 -7.69 0.02
C LEU A 71 -9.22 -7.98 -1.00
N LYS A 72 -9.13 -9.08 -1.75
CA LYS A 72 -10.19 -9.55 -2.65
C LYS A 72 -11.50 -9.82 -1.90
N ALA A 73 -11.44 -10.42 -0.69
CA ALA A 73 -12.63 -10.67 0.11
C ALA A 73 -13.34 -9.38 0.52
N VAL A 74 -12.59 -8.32 0.90
CA VAL A 74 -13.15 -6.99 1.18
C VAL A 74 -13.85 -6.42 -0.06
N PHE A 75 -13.24 -6.50 -1.22
CA PHE A 75 -13.83 -5.99 -2.46
C PHE A 75 -15.04 -6.81 -2.93
N ALA A 76 -15.03 -8.13 -2.71
CA ALA A 76 -16.21 -8.97 -2.93
C ALA A 76 -17.38 -8.56 -2.03
N ASP A 77 -17.10 -8.22 -0.76
CA ASP A 77 -18.09 -7.72 0.17
C ASP A 77 -18.64 -6.35 -0.26
N PHE A 78 -17.78 -5.42 -0.62
CA PHE A 78 -18.17 -4.12 -1.17
C PHE A 78 -19.04 -4.27 -2.42
N LYS A 79 -18.70 -5.20 -3.32
CA LYS A 79 -19.50 -5.51 -4.51
C LYS A 79 -20.88 -6.06 -4.14
N ARG A 80 -20.96 -7.02 -3.21
CA ARG A 80 -22.21 -7.58 -2.69
C ARG A 80 -23.08 -6.50 -2.02
N GLN A 81 -22.45 -5.54 -1.36
CA GLN A 81 -23.11 -4.42 -0.71
C GLN A 81 -23.45 -3.29 -1.71
N HIS A 82 -23.13 -3.45 -3.00
CA HIS A 82 -23.41 -2.46 -4.05
C HIS A 82 -22.90 -1.06 -3.72
N ILE A 83 -21.65 -0.94 -3.25
CA ILE A 83 -21.07 0.39 -3.07
C ILE A 83 -20.98 1.11 -4.41
N ASN A 84 -21.19 2.41 -4.41
CA ASN A 84 -21.10 3.27 -5.59
C ASN A 84 -20.02 4.35 -5.46
N GLU A 85 -19.40 4.47 -4.30
CA GLU A 85 -18.24 5.32 -4.04
C GLU A 85 -17.25 4.58 -3.12
N LEU A 86 -15.97 4.90 -3.24
CA LEU A 86 -14.92 4.37 -2.37
C LEU A 86 -14.08 5.52 -1.82
N VAL A 87 -13.84 5.49 -0.52
CA VAL A 87 -12.81 6.28 0.17
C VAL A 87 -11.71 5.33 0.57
N LEU A 88 -10.54 5.47 -0.05
CA LEU A 88 -9.34 4.70 0.25
C LEU A 88 -8.42 5.55 1.13
N ASP A 89 -8.18 5.10 2.34
CA ASP A 89 -7.33 5.79 3.31
C ASP A 89 -5.91 5.24 3.26
N LEU A 90 -5.00 6.04 2.69
CA LEU A 90 -3.58 5.75 2.54
C LEU A 90 -2.71 6.69 3.37
N ARG A 91 -3.27 7.39 4.37
CA ARG A 91 -2.54 8.40 5.15
C ARG A 91 -1.28 7.87 5.81
N TYR A 92 -1.25 6.61 6.17
CA TYR A 92 -0.13 5.93 6.84
C TYR A 92 0.54 4.86 5.98
N ASN A 93 0.20 4.79 4.68
CA ASN A 93 0.68 3.75 3.77
C ASN A 93 1.93 4.22 3.01
N GLY A 94 3.09 3.70 3.38
CA GLY A 94 4.40 3.98 2.76
C GLY A 94 4.64 3.27 1.42
N GLY A 95 3.69 2.48 0.93
CA GLY A 95 3.83 1.72 -0.32
C GLY A 95 3.95 0.22 -0.11
N GLY A 96 4.78 -0.44 -0.91
CA GLY A 96 5.02 -1.88 -0.94
C GLY A 96 4.95 -2.45 -2.35
N TYR A 97 4.52 -3.69 -2.50
CA TYR A 97 4.58 -4.43 -3.76
C TYR A 97 3.72 -3.83 -4.87
N VAL A 98 4.33 -3.65 -6.05
CA VAL A 98 3.66 -3.13 -7.25
C VAL A 98 2.54 -4.07 -7.71
N ASN A 99 2.70 -5.39 -7.59
CA ASN A 99 1.67 -6.34 -8.00
C ASN A 99 0.43 -6.26 -7.11
N THR A 100 0.57 -6.08 -5.80
CA THR A 100 -0.56 -5.85 -4.88
C THR A 100 -1.24 -4.50 -5.16
N CYS A 101 -0.46 -3.45 -5.48
CA CYS A 101 -1.00 -2.17 -5.95
C CYS A 101 -1.80 -2.33 -7.26
N ARG A 102 -1.27 -3.09 -8.21
CA ARG A 102 -1.94 -3.42 -9.47
C ARG A 102 -3.25 -4.17 -9.24
N LEU A 103 -3.27 -5.13 -8.31
CA LEU A 103 -4.48 -5.85 -7.89
C LEU A 103 -5.53 -4.88 -7.34
N LEU A 104 -5.17 -4.05 -6.36
CA LEU A 104 -6.07 -3.06 -5.77
C LEU A 104 -6.64 -2.11 -6.84
N CYS A 105 -5.78 -1.55 -7.68
CA CYS A 105 -6.21 -0.66 -8.75
C CYS A 105 -7.14 -1.34 -9.75
N SER A 106 -6.91 -2.62 -10.07
CA SER A 106 -7.76 -3.39 -10.98
C SER A 106 -9.14 -3.67 -10.40
N MET A 107 -9.26 -3.79 -9.08
CA MET A 107 -10.55 -3.96 -8.40
C MET A 107 -11.34 -2.63 -8.31
N ILE A 108 -10.66 -1.48 -8.36
CA ILE A 108 -11.27 -0.14 -8.30
C ILE A 108 -11.66 0.38 -9.68
N ALA A 109 -10.80 0.18 -10.67
CA ALA A 109 -10.85 0.82 -11.99
C ALA A 109 -12.18 0.61 -12.73
N PRO A 110 -12.55 1.52 -13.65
CA PRO A 110 -13.60 1.24 -14.62
C PRO A 110 -13.31 -0.04 -15.39
N GLN A 111 -14.32 -0.82 -15.71
CA GLN A 111 -14.17 -2.08 -16.43
C GLN A 111 -13.43 -1.90 -17.78
N SER A 112 -13.58 -0.74 -18.42
CA SER A 112 -12.87 -0.38 -19.66
C SER A 112 -11.36 -0.23 -19.51
N ALA A 113 -10.86 -0.07 -18.28
CA ALA A 113 -9.42 0.01 -17.99
C ALA A 113 -8.77 -1.36 -17.85
N LEU A 114 -9.54 -2.41 -17.58
CA LEU A 114 -8.99 -3.76 -17.41
C LEU A 114 -8.27 -4.21 -18.68
N GLY A 115 -7.07 -4.76 -18.54
CA GLY A 115 -6.18 -5.11 -19.64
C GLY A 115 -5.43 -3.94 -20.30
N GLN A 116 -5.78 -2.68 -19.99
CA GLN A 116 -5.01 -1.51 -20.43
C GLN A 116 -3.69 -1.39 -19.64
N VAL A 117 -2.79 -0.51 -20.10
CA VAL A 117 -1.50 -0.30 -19.42
C VAL A 117 -1.73 0.27 -18.02
N PHE A 118 -1.20 -0.43 -17.01
CA PHE A 118 -1.17 0.03 -15.63
C PHE A 118 0.04 0.90 -15.37
N CYS A 119 1.25 0.38 -15.65
CA CYS A 119 2.49 1.13 -15.61
C CYS A 119 3.55 0.51 -16.52
N ILE A 120 4.62 1.25 -16.77
CA ILE A 120 5.83 0.78 -17.47
C ILE A 120 6.98 0.90 -16.48
N GLU A 121 7.60 -0.22 -16.15
CA GLU A 121 8.80 -0.27 -15.32
C GLU A 121 10.03 -0.12 -16.19
N ARG A 122 10.85 0.88 -15.88
CA ARG A 122 12.14 1.15 -16.52
C ARG A 122 13.24 1.04 -15.48
N PHE A 123 14.25 0.29 -15.82
CA PHE A 123 15.47 0.20 -15.02
C PHE A 123 16.45 1.33 -15.40
N ASN A 124 17.49 1.50 -14.57
CA ASN A 124 18.62 2.34 -14.97
C ASN A 124 19.31 1.77 -16.23
N ASP A 125 20.19 2.55 -16.85
CA ASP A 125 20.77 2.19 -18.14
C ASP A 125 21.48 0.84 -18.14
N ASP A 126 22.18 0.49 -17.05
CA ASP A 126 22.91 -0.79 -16.92
C ASP A 126 21.95 -1.99 -16.90
N LEU A 127 20.88 -1.91 -16.09
CA LEU A 127 19.88 -2.98 -15.98
C LEU A 127 18.91 -2.96 -17.17
N HIS A 128 18.64 -1.79 -17.75
CA HIS A 128 17.79 -1.68 -18.94
C HIS A 128 18.36 -2.46 -20.12
N ALA A 129 19.70 -2.47 -20.30
CA ALA A 129 20.36 -3.26 -21.33
C ALA A 129 20.15 -4.78 -21.15
N LEU A 130 19.90 -5.23 -19.93
CA LEU A 130 19.68 -6.65 -19.59
C LEU A 130 18.21 -7.07 -19.60
N TYR A 131 17.33 -6.21 -19.07
CA TYR A 131 15.94 -6.58 -18.79
C TYR A 131 14.91 -5.83 -19.66
N GLY A 132 15.33 -4.75 -20.33
CA GLY A 132 14.42 -3.91 -21.13
C GLY A 132 13.36 -3.20 -20.27
N GLU A 133 12.21 -2.95 -20.88
CA GLU A 133 11.04 -2.39 -20.21
C GLU A 133 10.02 -3.48 -19.90
N THR A 134 9.39 -3.41 -18.73
CA THR A 134 8.28 -4.29 -18.35
C THR A 134 6.97 -3.49 -18.39
N VAL A 135 6.04 -3.91 -19.25
CA VAL A 135 4.71 -3.30 -19.32
C VAL A 135 3.74 -4.10 -18.44
N LEU A 136 3.33 -3.50 -17.33
CA LEU A 136 2.28 -4.05 -16.49
C LEU A 136 0.92 -3.52 -16.96
N ARG A 137 -0.09 -4.40 -16.98
CA ARG A 137 -1.46 -4.05 -17.36
C ARG A 137 -2.39 -4.26 -16.20
N PHE A 138 -3.50 -3.51 -16.13
CA PHE A 138 -4.57 -3.84 -15.19
C PHE A 138 -4.99 -5.30 -15.36
N LEU A 139 -5.22 -5.98 -14.26
CA LEU A 139 -5.63 -7.38 -14.26
C LEU A 139 -7.03 -7.52 -14.89
N PRO A 140 -7.26 -8.56 -15.69
CA PRO A 140 -8.59 -8.87 -16.21
C PRO A 140 -9.53 -9.33 -15.08
N GLU A 141 -10.85 -9.25 -15.32
CA GLU A 141 -11.89 -9.58 -14.33
C GLU A 141 -11.70 -10.96 -13.69
N GLY A 142 -11.24 -11.95 -14.46
CA GLY A 142 -10.99 -13.32 -13.95
C GLY A 142 -9.86 -13.38 -12.91
N GLU A 143 -8.81 -12.56 -13.07
CA GLU A 143 -7.67 -12.54 -12.14
C GLU A 143 -7.95 -11.75 -10.86
N VAL A 144 -8.91 -10.82 -10.90
CA VAL A 144 -9.41 -10.15 -9.68
C VAL A 144 -10.55 -10.92 -9.00
N GLY A 145 -10.82 -12.15 -9.41
CA GLY A 145 -11.84 -12.99 -8.80
C GLY A 145 -13.27 -12.47 -8.93
N GLY A 146 -13.55 -11.69 -9.98
CA GLY A 146 -14.84 -11.03 -10.16
C GLY A 146 -15.11 -9.87 -9.19
N CYS A 147 -14.10 -9.38 -8.49
CA CYS A 147 -14.24 -8.35 -7.44
C CYS A 147 -14.13 -6.91 -7.96
N ASN A 148 -14.02 -6.69 -9.28
CA ASN A 148 -13.98 -5.33 -9.82
C ASN A 148 -15.28 -4.57 -9.49
N LEU A 149 -15.15 -3.39 -8.92
CA LEU A 149 -16.25 -2.52 -8.50
C LEU A 149 -16.73 -1.59 -9.61
N ASN A 150 -15.96 -1.45 -10.69
CA ASN A 150 -16.29 -0.57 -11.82
C ASN A 150 -16.70 0.84 -11.37
N LEU A 151 -15.88 1.47 -10.53
CA LEU A 151 -16.22 2.76 -9.93
C LEU A 151 -16.06 3.92 -10.92
N ALA A 152 -16.97 4.89 -10.83
CA ALA A 152 -16.92 6.11 -11.62
C ALA A 152 -15.92 7.14 -11.10
N ARG A 153 -15.48 7.03 -9.84
CA ARG A 153 -14.50 7.91 -9.18
C ARG A 153 -13.91 7.25 -7.94
N LEU A 154 -12.75 7.75 -7.51
CA LEU A 154 -12.09 7.35 -6.27
C LEU A 154 -11.79 8.58 -5.41
N TYR A 155 -11.96 8.44 -4.09
CA TYR A 155 -11.45 9.39 -3.10
C TYR A 155 -10.28 8.73 -2.36
N VAL A 156 -9.14 9.43 -2.28
CA VAL A 156 -7.95 8.95 -1.58
C VAL A 156 -7.60 9.92 -0.46
N LEU A 157 -7.52 9.42 0.77
CA LEU A 157 -6.99 10.21 1.87
C LEU A 157 -5.48 10.05 1.93
N THR A 158 -4.76 11.17 1.98
CA THR A 158 -3.30 11.20 1.96
C THR A 158 -2.70 11.93 3.16
N GLY A 159 -1.51 11.52 3.55
CA GLY A 159 -0.68 12.14 4.57
C GLY A 159 0.77 12.25 4.10
N PRO A 160 1.67 12.80 4.93
CA PRO A 160 3.09 12.93 4.59
C PRO A 160 3.80 11.56 4.47
N TRP A 161 3.21 10.50 4.98
CA TRP A 161 3.71 9.13 4.89
C TRP A 161 3.16 8.35 3.69
N THR A 162 2.25 8.93 2.92
CA THR A 162 1.73 8.32 1.69
C THR A 162 2.82 8.33 0.62
N ALA A 163 3.34 7.17 0.24
CA ALA A 163 4.52 7.06 -0.62
C ALA A 163 4.44 5.89 -1.61
N SER A 164 5.27 5.92 -2.67
CA SER A 164 5.57 4.78 -3.55
C SER A 164 4.29 4.17 -4.15
N SER A 165 3.96 2.90 -3.88
CA SER A 165 2.76 2.22 -4.40
C SER A 165 1.46 2.94 -4.06
N SER A 166 1.40 3.69 -2.95
CA SER A 166 0.25 4.56 -2.64
C SER A 166 0.10 5.71 -3.63
N GLU A 167 1.22 6.31 -4.05
CA GLU A 167 1.23 7.35 -5.08
C GLU A 167 0.97 6.76 -6.46
N LEU A 168 1.42 5.52 -6.68
CA LEU A 168 1.15 4.76 -7.90
C LEU A 168 -0.36 4.54 -8.10
N VAL A 169 -1.12 4.21 -7.02
CA VAL A 169 -2.59 4.15 -7.08
C VAL A 169 -3.18 5.43 -7.65
N ILE A 170 -2.77 6.58 -7.12
CA ILE A 170 -3.29 7.89 -7.53
C ILE A 170 -2.93 8.16 -8.98
N ASN A 171 -1.66 7.96 -9.36
CA ASN A 171 -1.15 8.32 -10.68
C ASN A 171 -1.68 7.39 -11.78
N ASN A 172 -1.77 6.09 -11.51
CA ASN A 172 -2.16 5.12 -12.52
C ASN A 172 -3.67 5.04 -12.74
N LEU A 173 -4.49 5.44 -11.77
CA LEU A 173 -5.94 5.51 -11.97
C LEU A 173 -6.40 6.84 -12.63
N ARG A 174 -5.66 7.93 -12.47
CA ARG A 174 -6.02 9.25 -13.05
C ARG A 174 -6.30 9.26 -14.55
N PRO A 175 -5.59 8.52 -15.42
CA PRO A 175 -5.88 8.47 -16.83
C PRO A 175 -7.23 7.82 -17.17
N TYR A 176 -7.78 7.02 -16.26
CA TYR A 176 -8.95 6.19 -16.49
C TYR A 176 -10.21 6.67 -15.75
N MET A 177 -10.02 7.38 -14.64
CA MET A 177 -11.13 7.85 -13.81
C MET A 177 -10.76 9.08 -12.96
N PRO A 178 -11.71 9.90 -12.54
CA PRO A 178 -11.47 10.97 -11.57
C PRO A 178 -10.98 10.43 -10.23
N VAL A 179 -9.77 10.84 -9.82
CA VAL A 179 -9.20 10.54 -8.49
C VAL A 179 -9.14 11.84 -7.69
N LYS A 180 -9.90 11.91 -6.61
CA LYS A 180 -9.97 13.05 -5.69
C LYS A 180 -9.08 12.76 -4.49
N VAL A 181 -8.02 13.55 -4.35
CA VAL A 181 -7.09 13.46 -3.22
C VAL A 181 -7.51 14.46 -2.15
N VAL A 182 -7.59 13.99 -0.90
CA VAL A 182 -7.97 14.79 0.28
C VAL A 182 -6.92 14.55 1.37
N GLY A 183 -6.31 15.61 1.85
CA GLY A 183 -5.28 15.53 2.88
C GLY A 183 -4.09 16.42 2.58
N THR A 184 -2.90 15.98 2.95
CA THR A 184 -1.65 16.72 2.73
C THR A 184 -0.87 16.16 1.53
N THR A 185 0.18 16.86 1.15
CA THR A 185 1.13 16.41 0.12
C THR A 185 1.73 15.06 0.52
N THR A 186 1.86 14.18 -0.46
CA THR A 186 2.51 12.87 -0.33
C THR A 186 4.02 13.00 -0.35
N GLU A 187 4.75 11.92 -0.07
CA GLU A 187 6.22 11.88 -0.01
C GLU A 187 6.89 12.28 -1.33
N GLY A 188 6.34 11.87 -2.47
CA GLY A 188 6.93 12.10 -3.79
C GLY A 188 7.94 11.04 -4.20
N LYS A 189 7.85 9.81 -3.67
CA LYS A 189 8.72 8.68 -4.05
C LYS A 189 8.31 8.14 -5.42
N ASN A 190 9.05 8.51 -6.46
CA ASN A 190 8.79 8.15 -7.86
C ASN A 190 9.67 7.01 -8.39
N VAL A 191 10.46 6.37 -7.55
CA VAL A 191 11.35 5.27 -7.90
C VAL A 191 11.04 4.02 -7.07
N GLY A 192 11.19 2.84 -7.69
CA GLY A 192 11.20 1.55 -7.02
C GLY A 192 12.57 1.28 -6.37
N SER A 193 12.61 0.55 -5.28
CA SER A 193 13.82 0.10 -4.60
C SER A 193 13.64 -1.35 -4.14
#